data_b387bbb220fa5fc4ac20df865be469fd
#
_entry.id   b387bbb220fa5fc4ac20df865be469fd
#
_cell.length_a   1.000
_cell.length_b   1.000
_cell.length_c   1.000
_cell.angle_alpha   90.00
_cell.angle_beta   90.00
_cell.angle_gamma   90.00
#
_symmetry.space_group_name_H-M   'P 1'
#
loop_
_entity.id
_entity.type
_entity.pdbx_description
1 polymer ?
#
loop_
_entity_poly.entity_id
_entity_poly.type
_entity_poly.pdbx_seq_one_letter_code
_entity_poly.pdbx_strand_id
1 'polypeptide(L)'
;MNNKKDGTQEVEDSKNADLSRRGFIQGIGGAGAILGLGGKAMGANTPKDADGNIIPGFEKIKEDPNASKGWKKVSDRKIKVGIAGYGLCSFGGAFFYQSHPNVEVVAATDLDPARCARLAKAVGAKKTYPSCEEMIKDKEIEAIYIATDAPSHAQLATSALLHGKHVASAVPAVFGFKAEEEAEDLFNAVKKSG
;
A
#
# COMPACT_ATOMS: atom_id res chain seq x y z
N MET A 1 14.32 4.98 -71.22
CA MET A 1 14.71 5.95 -70.22
C MET A 1 13.56 6.09 -69.26
N ASN A 2 13.60 5.35 -68.18
CA ASN A 2 12.51 5.24 -67.23
C ASN A 2 12.81 6.06 -65.99
N ASN A 3 11.94 7.02 -65.76
CA ASN A 3 11.93 7.79 -64.49
C ASN A 3 10.89 7.14 -63.54
N LYS A 4 11.35 6.41 -62.55
CA LYS A 4 10.55 5.95 -61.44
C LYS A 4 10.37 7.06 -60.46
N LYS A 5 9.14 7.51 -60.26
CA LYS A 5 8.75 8.38 -59.14
C LYS A 5 8.66 7.49 -57.89
N ASP A 6 9.49 7.81 -56.94
CA ASP A 6 9.47 7.25 -55.59
C ASP A 6 8.40 7.98 -54.81
N GLY A 7 7.34 7.27 -54.43
CA GLY A 7 6.26 7.80 -53.63
C GLY A 7 6.58 7.56 -52.16
N THR A 8 7.15 8.53 -51.51
CA THR A 8 7.23 8.58 -50.04
C THR A 8 5.84 8.86 -49.48
N GLN A 9 5.25 7.85 -48.94
CA GLN A 9 4.01 7.91 -48.16
C GLN A 9 4.37 8.56 -46.81
N GLU A 10 3.95 9.80 -46.62
CA GLU A 10 4.00 10.46 -45.32
C GLU A 10 3.06 9.72 -44.39
N VAL A 11 3.65 9.00 -43.43
CA VAL A 11 2.94 8.45 -42.30
C VAL A 11 2.64 9.64 -41.37
N GLU A 12 1.36 10.01 -41.28
CA GLU A 12 0.88 10.92 -40.25
C GLU A 12 1.21 10.30 -38.89
N ASP A 13 2.24 10.84 -38.26
CA ASP A 13 2.51 10.62 -36.85
C ASP A 13 1.33 11.19 -36.05
N SER A 14 0.42 10.30 -35.64
CA SER A 14 -0.57 10.61 -34.62
C SER A 14 0.17 11.08 -33.38
N LYS A 15 -0.04 12.33 -33.02
CA LYS A 15 0.47 12.96 -31.78
C LYS A 15 -0.08 12.20 -30.58
N ASN A 16 0.57 11.10 -30.23
CA ASN A 16 0.47 10.55 -28.90
C ASN A 16 1.01 11.61 -27.96
N ALA A 17 0.12 12.22 -27.22
CA ALA A 17 0.47 13.13 -26.14
C ALA A 17 1.33 12.33 -25.17
N ASP A 18 2.62 12.52 -25.27
CA ASP A 18 3.63 11.95 -24.37
C ASP A 18 3.33 12.50 -22.97
N LEU A 19 2.60 11.72 -22.19
CA LEU A 19 2.42 11.93 -20.77
C LEU A 19 3.79 11.73 -20.11
N SER A 20 4.67 12.70 -20.31
CA SER A 20 5.97 12.70 -19.68
C SER A 20 5.76 12.58 -18.15
N ARG A 21 6.65 11.84 -17.47
CA ARG A 21 6.67 11.74 -16.00
C ARG A 21 6.58 13.12 -15.34
N ARG A 22 7.06 14.16 -16.01
CA ARG A 22 6.97 15.55 -15.56
C ARG A 22 5.54 16.11 -15.60
N GLY A 23 4.76 15.79 -16.64
CA GLY A 23 3.35 16.20 -16.73
C GLY A 23 2.48 15.49 -15.69
N PHE A 24 2.77 14.20 -15.42
CA PHE A 24 2.12 13.44 -14.36
C PHE A 24 2.41 14.02 -12.97
N ILE A 25 3.67 14.35 -12.68
CA ILE A 25 4.06 14.94 -11.39
C ILE A 25 3.50 16.37 -11.23
N GLN A 26 3.42 17.16 -12.30
CA GLN A 26 2.80 18.49 -12.26
C GLN A 26 1.28 18.44 -12.05
N GLY A 27 0.61 17.41 -12.59
CA GLY A 27 -0.83 17.16 -12.34
C GLY A 27 -1.13 16.76 -10.89
N ILE A 28 -0.23 16.03 -10.24
CA ILE A 28 -0.37 15.64 -8.83
C ILE A 28 0.06 16.77 -7.89
N GLY A 29 1.06 17.58 -8.26
CA GLY A 29 1.56 18.70 -7.45
C GLY A 29 0.51 19.79 -7.19
N GLY A 30 -0.47 19.94 -8.07
CA GLY A 30 -1.59 20.87 -7.88
C GLY A 30 -2.64 20.40 -6.85
N ALA A 31 -2.71 19.11 -6.57
CA ALA A 31 -3.65 18.53 -5.59
C ALA A 31 -3.08 18.46 -4.16
N GLY A 32 -1.76 18.62 -3.99
CA GLY A 32 -1.10 18.48 -2.70
C GLY A 32 -1.19 19.71 -1.78
N ALA A 33 -1.66 20.85 -2.25
CA ALA A 33 -1.67 22.09 -1.48
C ALA A 33 -2.96 22.38 -0.69
N ILE A 34 -3.95 21.47 -0.68
CA ILE A 34 -5.27 21.70 -0.06
C ILE A 34 -5.48 20.87 1.21
N LEU A 35 -4.48 20.21 1.75
CA LEU A 35 -4.62 19.42 2.99
C LEU A 35 -4.37 20.20 4.29
N GLY A 36 -4.57 21.51 4.29
CA GLY A 36 -4.25 22.39 5.44
C GLY A 36 -5.42 23.07 6.15
N LEU A 37 -6.65 22.94 5.71
CA LEU A 37 -7.78 23.60 6.39
C LEU A 37 -8.98 22.65 6.45
N GLY A 38 -9.43 22.38 7.67
CA GLY A 38 -10.63 21.58 7.97
C GLY A 38 -11.86 22.10 7.23
N GLY A 39 -12.13 21.54 6.08
CA GLY A 39 -13.30 21.81 5.27
C GLY A 39 -13.73 20.51 4.61
N LYS A 40 -15.04 20.31 4.56
CA LYS A 40 -15.74 19.22 3.87
C LYS A 40 -14.96 18.75 2.65
N ALA A 41 -14.69 17.46 2.55
CA ALA A 41 -14.06 16.86 1.37
C ALA A 41 -14.82 17.35 0.13
N MET A 42 -14.25 18.33 -0.58
CA MET A 42 -14.70 18.70 -1.91
C MET A 42 -14.42 17.47 -2.76
N GLY A 43 -15.49 16.88 -3.30
CA GLY A 43 -15.36 15.71 -4.16
C GLY A 43 -14.34 15.98 -5.24
N ALA A 44 -13.17 15.34 -5.13
CA ALA A 44 -12.18 15.42 -6.17
C ALA A 44 -12.85 14.99 -7.48
N ASN A 45 -12.81 15.86 -8.49
CA ASN A 45 -13.35 15.53 -9.79
C ASN A 45 -12.61 14.30 -10.28
N THR A 46 -13.35 13.22 -10.54
CA THR A 46 -12.80 12.00 -11.12
C THR A 46 -12.04 12.36 -12.40
N PRO A 47 -10.75 11.99 -12.53
CA PRO A 47 -9.98 12.29 -13.72
C PRO A 47 -10.65 11.73 -14.98
N LYS A 48 -10.68 12.55 -16.04
CA LYS A 48 -11.28 12.21 -17.33
C LYS A 48 -10.26 12.40 -18.43
N ASP A 49 -10.38 11.60 -19.48
CA ASP A 49 -9.62 11.77 -20.72
C ASP A 49 -10.10 12.98 -21.54
N ALA A 50 -9.49 13.22 -22.70
CA ALA A 50 -9.85 14.32 -23.60
C ALA A 50 -11.30 14.23 -24.14
N ASP A 51 -11.86 13.03 -24.19
CA ASP A 51 -13.22 12.75 -24.65
C ASP A 51 -14.24 12.80 -23.52
N GLY A 52 -13.81 13.08 -22.29
CA GLY A 52 -14.66 13.19 -21.11
C GLY A 52 -15.01 11.87 -20.43
N ASN A 53 -14.41 10.74 -20.85
CA ASN A 53 -14.58 9.45 -20.20
C ASN A 53 -13.72 9.38 -18.93
N ILE A 54 -14.19 8.63 -17.93
CA ILE A 54 -13.41 8.38 -16.72
C ILE A 54 -12.20 7.52 -17.10
N ILE A 55 -11.00 7.97 -16.73
CA ILE A 55 -9.77 7.19 -16.93
C ILE A 55 -9.89 5.87 -16.14
N PRO A 56 -9.65 4.70 -16.77
CA PRO A 56 -9.73 3.40 -16.11
C PRO A 56 -8.90 3.37 -14.82
N GLY A 57 -9.49 2.88 -13.74
CA GLY A 57 -8.89 2.85 -12.41
C GLY A 57 -9.22 4.07 -11.53
N PHE A 58 -9.90 5.09 -12.09
CA PHE A 58 -10.39 6.24 -11.32
C PHE A 58 -11.91 6.27 -11.17
N GLU A 59 -12.58 5.19 -11.47
CA GLU A 59 -14.00 5.04 -11.26
C GLU A 59 -14.33 5.24 -9.77
N LYS A 60 -15.38 5.96 -9.49
CA LYS A 60 -15.91 6.04 -8.13
C LYS A 60 -16.42 4.66 -7.73
N ILE A 61 -15.61 3.92 -7.01
CA ILE A 61 -16.06 2.73 -6.31
C ILE A 61 -17.08 3.21 -5.27
N LYS A 62 -18.28 2.64 -5.28
CA LYS A 62 -19.24 2.86 -4.20
C LYS A 62 -18.62 2.27 -2.94
N GLU A 63 -18.13 3.14 -2.06
CA GLU A 63 -17.72 2.71 -0.74
C GLU A 63 -18.93 2.07 -0.07
N ASP A 64 -18.78 0.82 0.34
CA ASP A 64 -19.74 0.18 1.21
C ASP A 64 -19.39 0.51 2.67
N PRO A 65 -20.11 1.45 3.31
CA PRO A 65 -19.83 1.82 4.71
C PRO A 65 -20.06 0.65 5.68
N ASN A 66 -20.61 -0.44 5.20
CA ASN A 66 -20.87 -1.66 5.96
C ASN A 66 -19.92 -2.80 5.59
N ALA A 67 -18.97 -2.59 4.68
CA ALA A 67 -18.06 -3.66 4.24
C ALA A 67 -17.40 -4.39 5.41
N SER A 68 -16.94 -3.67 6.44
CA SER A 68 -16.37 -4.25 7.65
C SER A 68 -17.43 -4.82 8.63
N LYS A 69 -18.70 -4.43 8.51
CA LYS A 69 -19.77 -4.95 9.37
C LYS A 69 -20.23 -6.34 8.97
N GLY A 70 -19.89 -6.77 7.76
CA GLY A 70 -20.19 -8.11 7.26
C GLY A 70 -19.23 -9.20 7.73
N TRP A 71 -18.16 -8.86 8.45
CA TRP A 71 -17.20 -9.82 8.94
C TRP A 71 -17.82 -10.71 10.02
N LYS A 72 -17.86 -12.00 9.74
CA LYS A 72 -18.43 -12.99 10.65
C LYS A 72 -17.32 -13.73 11.37
N LYS A 73 -17.57 -14.06 12.63
CA LYS A 73 -16.71 -14.94 13.39
C LYS A 73 -16.70 -16.34 12.75
N VAL A 74 -15.52 -16.83 12.41
CA VAL A 74 -15.32 -18.14 11.76
C VAL A 74 -14.77 -19.20 12.72
N SER A 75 -14.29 -18.79 13.91
CA SER A 75 -13.80 -19.66 14.97
C SER A 75 -13.81 -18.94 16.31
N ASP A 76 -13.59 -19.67 17.41
CA ASP A 76 -13.43 -19.04 18.73
C ASP A 76 -12.02 -18.46 18.96
N ARG A 77 -11.07 -18.81 18.10
CA ARG A 77 -9.70 -18.34 18.17
C ARG A 77 -9.59 -16.91 17.63
N LYS A 78 -8.77 -16.09 18.29
CA LYS A 78 -8.29 -14.81 17.79
C LYS A 78 -6.82 -14.91 17.43
N ILE A 79 -6.47 -14.38 16.27
CA ILE A 79 -5.09 -14.25 15.82
C ILE A 79 -4.52 -12.96 16.38
N LYS A 80 -3.38 -13.04 17.07
CA LYS A 80 -2.69 -11.87 17.62
C LYS A 80 -1.84 -11.19 16.52
N VAL A 81 -2.18 -9.96 16.19
CA VAL A 81 -1.59 -9.22 15.08
C VAL A 81 -0.77 -8.04 15.58
N GLY A 82 0.43 -7.88 15.04
CA GLY A 82 1.20 -6.65 15.11
C GLY A 82 1.06 -5.82 13.84
N ILE A 83 1.03 -4.49 13.98
CA ILE A 83 0.94 -3.58 12.83
C ILE A 83 2.16 -2.67 12.81
N ALA A 84 2.86 -2.61 11.67
CA ALA A 84 4.03 -1.78 11.45
C ALA A 84 3.77 -0.70 10.41
N GLY A 85 3.99 0.56 10.79
CA GLY A 85 3.95 1.71 9.90
C GLY A 85 2.65 2.51 9.96
N TYR A 86 2.79 3.82 10.17
CA TYR A 86 1.70 4.80 10.17
C TYR A 86 2.14 6.09 9.48
N GLY A 87 2.75 5.91 8.29
CA GLY A 87 3.29 6.99 7.48
C GLY A 87 2.21 7.84 6.80
N LEU A 88 2.56 8.41 5.66
CA LEU A 88 1.75 9.38 4.91
C LEU A 88 0.32 8.87 4.61
N CYS A 89 0.19 7.63 4.19
CA CYS A 89 -1.10 7.03 3.82
C CYS A 89 -1.85 6.43 5.02
N SER A 90 -1.25 6.37 6.20
CA SER A 90 -1.82 5.79 7.42
C SER A 90 -2.37 4.37 7.24
N PHE A 91 -1.85 3.59 6.32
CA PHE A 91 -2.34 2.26 5.95
C PHE A 91 -2.34 1.27 7.13
N GLY A 92 -1.45 1.43 8.11
CA GLY A 92 -1.46 0.60 9.31
C GLY A 92 -2.80 0.57 10.05
N GLY A 93 -3.57 1.65 9.99
CA GLY A 93 -4.91 1.72 10.60
C GLY A 93 -6.07 1.57 9.61
N ALA A 94 -5.83 1.69 8.31
CA ALA A 94 -6.88 1.85 7.30
C ALA A 94 -7.59 0.54 6.91
N PHE A 95 -6.96 -0.60 7.10
CA PHE A 95 -7.54 -1.90 6.73
C PHE A 95 -8.44 -2.51 7.80
N PHE A 96 -8.66 -1.83 8.91
CA PHE A 96 -9.60 -2.20 9.96
C PHE A 96 -9.43 -3.62 10.52
N TYR A 97 -8.21 -4.16 10.54
CA TYR A 97 -7.93 -5.46 11.16
C TYR A 97 -8.44 -5.55 12.60
N GLN A 98 -8.38 -4.44 13.33
CA GLN A 98 -8.89 -4.30 14.70
C GLN A 98 -10.39 -4.54 14.83
N SER A 99 -11.14 -4.45 13.73
CA SER A 99 -12.59 -4.66 13.72
C SER A 99 -13.00 -6.08 13.35
N HIS A 100 -12.04 -6.94 12.94
CA HIS A 100 -12.34 -8.33 12.58
C HIS A 100 -12.54 -9.18 13.84
N PRO A 101 -13.62 -9.97 13.93
CA PRO A 101 -13.95 -10.72 15.16
C PRO A 101 -12.91 -11.80 15.55
N ASN A 102 -12.13 -12.30 14.59
CA ASN A 102 -11.05 -13.27 14.82
C ASN A 102 -9.66 -12.64 14.90
N VAL A 103 -9.56 -11.32 15.01
CA VAL A 103 -8.28 -10.60 15.14
C VAL A 103 -8.22 -9.88 16.47
N GLU A 104 -7.06 -9.90 17.09
CA GLU A 104 -6.68 -9.05 18.21
C GLU A 104 -5.41 -8.30 17.83
N VAL A 105 -5.50 -6.99 17.62
CA VAL A 105 -4.31 -6.18 17.38
C VAL A 105 -3.64 -5.93 18.74
N VAL A 106 -2.53 -6.61 18.98
CA VAL A 106 -1.83 -6.58 20.28
C VAL A 106 -0.66 -5.60 20.29
N ALA A 107 -0.09 -5.29 19.13
CA ALA A 107 1.13 -4.50 19.02
C ALA A 107 1.10 -3.53 17.85
N ALA A 108 1.83 -2.42 18.00
CA ALA A 108 2.03 -1.41 16.97
C ALA A 108 3.48 -0.91 16.99
N THR A 109 4.00 -0.55 15.82
CA THR A 109 5.30 0.12 15.70
C THR A 109 5.33 1.12 14.55
N ASP A 110 6.09 2.17 14.74
CA ASP A 110 6.55 3.11 13.71
C ASP A 110 7.89 3.67 14.20
N LEU A 111 8.82 3.96 13.30
CA LEU A 111 10.12 4.54 13.65
C LEU A 111 9.99 5.95 14.26
N ASP A 112 8.91 6.67 13.94
CA ASP A 112 8.56 7.92 14.59
C ASP A 112 7.68 7.63 15.83
N PRO A 113 8.13 7.97 17.05
CA PRO A 113 7.38 7.67 18.28
C PRO A 113 5.99 8.30 18.32
N ALA A 114 5.81 9.49 17.72
CA ALA A 114 4.52 10.15 17.70
C ALA A 114 3.55 9.45 16.75
N ARG A 115 4.04 8.96 15.59
CA ARG A 115 3.25 8.11 14.69
C ARG A 115 2.92 6.77 15.33
N CYS A 116 3.90 6.14 15.99
CA CYS A 116 3.68 4.90 16.73
C CYS A 116 2.57 5.04 17.77
N ALA A 117 2.59 6.10 18.57
CA ALA A 117 1.54 6.36 19.56
C ALA A 117 0.15 6.58 18.91
N ARG A 118 0.10 7.29 17.78
CA ARG A 118 -1.15 7.47 17.04
C ARG A 118 -1.67 6.14 16.45
N LEU A 119 -0.78 5.33 15.88
CA LEU A 119 -1.14 4.01 15.38
C LEU A 119 -1.69 3.13 16.50
N ALA A 120 -0.97 3.01 17.61
CA ALA A 120 -1.40 2.20 18.76
C ALA A 120 -2.79 2.60 19.23
N LYS A 121 -3.05 3.91 19.34
CA LYS A 121 -4.39 4.44 19.67
C LYS A 121 -5.44 4.09 18.63
N ALA A 122 -5.12 4.23 17.34
CA ALA A 122 -6.05 3.99 16.23
C ALA A 122 -6.49 2.52 16.15
N VAL A 123 -5.57 1.58 16.41
CA VAL A 123 -5.83 0.14 16.30
C VAL A 123 -6.10 -0.54 17.65
N GLY A 124 -6.03 0.18 18.75
CA GLY A 124 -6.25 -0.34 20.09
C GLY A 124 -5.12 -1.23 20.63
N ALA A 125 -3.91 -1.13 20.06
CA ALA A 125 -2.76 -1.91 20.48
C ALA A 125 -2.27 -1.48 21.87
N LYS A 126 -1.95 -2.47 22.71
CA LYS A 126 -1.47 -2.24 24.08
C LYS A 126 0.05 -2.21 24.19
N LYS A 127 0.75 -2.86 23.26
CA LYS A 127 2.22 -2.90 23.20
C LYS A 127 2.70 -2.01 22.05
N THR A 128 3.84 -1.35 22.25
CA THR A 128 4.56 -0.63 21.19
C THR A 128 6.01 -1.10 21.16
N TYR A 129 6.62 -1.03 19.98
CA TYR A 129 8.00 -1.41 19.75
C TYR A 129 8.74 -0.29 19.05
N PRO A 130 10.06 -0.16 19.27
CA PRO A 130 10.87 0.89 18.63
C PRO A 130 11.04 0.65 17.13
N SER A 131 10.90 -0.61 16.68
CA SER A 131 10.98 -0.98 15.27
C SER A 131 10.17 -2.25 14.96
N CYS A 132 9.96 -2.53 13.66
CA CYS A 132 9.31 -3.75 13.22
C CYS A 132 10.15 -5.00 13.53
N GLU A 133 11.48 -4.90 13.43
CA GLU A 133 12.43 -5.97 13.74
C GLU A 133 12.33 -6.39 15.21
N GLU A 134 12.17 -5.43 16.12
CA GLU A 134 11.97 -5.75 17.53
C GLU A 134 10.58 -6.38 17.77
N MET A 135 9.55 -5.89 17.10
CA MET A 135 8.20 -6.46 17.18
C MET A 135 8.15 -7.90 16.65
N ILE A 136 8.88 -8.20 15.57
CA ILE A 136 8.98 -9.55 14.98
C ILE A 136 9.47 -10.60 16.00
N LYS A 137 10.33 -10.22 16.94
CA LYS A 137 10.88 -11.14 17.96
C LYS A 137 9.87 -11.55 19.03
N ASP A 138 8.77 -10.82 19.19
CA ASP A 138 7.75 -11.16 20.18
C ASP A 138 7.00 -12.45 19.77
N LYS A 139 7.17 -13.51 20.59
CA LYS A 139 6.55 -14.83 20.35
C LYS A 139 5.03 -14.85 20.50
N GLU A 140 4.45 -13.85 21.15
CA GLU A 140 3.00 -13.75 21.31
C GLU A 140 2.31 -13.25 20.03
N ILE A 141 3.05 -12.59 19.12
CA ILE A 141 2.53 -12.11 17.85
C ILE A 141 2.54 -13.25 16.84
N GLU A 142 1.41 -13.53 16.23
CA GLU A 142 1.25 -14.62 15.26
C GLU A 142 1.33 -14.10 13.82
N ALA A 143 0.86 -12.88 13.58
CA ALA A 143 0.86 -12.27 12.26
C ALA A 143 1.30 -10.81 12.32
N ILE A 144 1.93 -10.34 11.26
CA ILE A 144 2.34 -8.93 11.14
C ILE A 144 1.76 -8.34 9.86
N TYR A 145 1.14 -7.16 9.99
CA TYR A 145 0.82 -6.32 8.86
C TYR A 145 1.87 -5.23 8.71
N ILE A 146 2.52 -5.19 7.54
CA ILE A 146 3.60 -4.26 7.21
C ILE A 146 3.04 -3.18 6.29
N ALA A 147 3.05 -1.93 6.77
CA ALA A 147 2.61 -0.74 6.05
C ALA A 147 3.64 0.41 6.19
N THR A 148 4.91 0.03 6.15
CA THR A 148 6.08 0.91 6.21
C THR A 148 6.33 1.58 4.86
N ASP A 149 7.54 2.05 4.61
CA ASP A 149 7.97 2.52 3.30
C ASP A 149 8.22 1.33 2.34
N ALA A 150 7.95 1.53 1.06
CA ALA A 150 8.04 0.47 0.06
C ALA A 150 9.40 -0.26 0.00
N PRO A 151 10.57 0.42 0.15
CA PRO A 151 11.86 -0.26 0.16
C PRO A 151 12.07 -1.24 1.30
N SER A 152 11.38 -1.10 2.42
CA SER A 152 11.55 -1.99 3.58
C SER A 152 10.62 -3.20 3.59
N HIS A 153 9.59 -3.24 2.73
CA HIS A 153 8.56 -4.27 2.76
C HIS A 153 9.12 -5.68 2.63
N ALA A 154 9.95 -5.93 1.61
CA ALA A 154 10.49 -7.28 1.34
C ALA A 154 11.36 -7.81 2.49
N GLN A 155 12.25 -6.98 3.00
CA GLN A 155 13.17 -7.36 4.06
C GLN A 155 12.43 -7.65 5.37
N LEU A 156 11.48 -6.80 5.74
CA LEU A 156 10.66 -7.00 6.94
C LEU A 156 9.75 -8.22 6.80
N ALA A 157 9.14 -8.43 5.63
CA ALA A 157 8.31 -9.60 5.36
C ALA A 157 9.12 -10.90 5.42
N THR A 158 10.28 -10.93 4.76
CA THR A 158 11.22 -12.06 4.81
C THR A 158 11.63 -12.38 6.24
N SER A 159 12.01 -11.36 7.02
CA SER A 159 12.37 -11.53 8.42
C SER A 159 11.21 -12.09 9.24
N ALA A 160 10.01 -11.54 9.09
CA ALA A 160 8.83 -12.00 9.83
C ALA A 160 8.48 -13.46 9.51
N LEU A 161 8.50 -13.85 8.23
CA LEU A 161 8.29 -15.25 7.80
C LEU A 161 9.30 -16.21 8.42
N LEU A 162 10.59 -15.84 8.40
CA LEU A 162 11.66 -16.65 9.00
C LEU A 162 11.56 -16.76 10.52
N HIS A 163 10.84 -15.83 11.18
CA HIS A 163 10.49 -15.92 12.61
C HIS A 163 9.16 -16.64 12.86
N GLY A 164 8.61 -17.32 11.85
CA GLY A 164 7.36 -18.08 11.96
C GLY A 164 6.10 -17.22 12.09
N LYS A 165 6.12 -15.99 11.57
CA LYS A 165 4.95 -15.12 11.55
C LYS A 165 4.24 -15.22 10.20
N HIS A 166 2.91 -15.18 10.23
CA HIS A 166 2.16 -14.85 9.03
C HIS A 166 2.35 -13.38 8.68
N VAL A 167 2.38 -13.07 7.38
CA VAL A 167 2.64 -11.70 6.91
C VAL A 167 1.57 -11.25 5.93
N ALA A 168 1.09 -10.04 6.14
CA ALA A 168 0.42 -9.23 5.12
C ALA A 168 1.23 -7.95 4.92
N SER A 169 1.44 -7.54 3.68
CA SER A 169 2.19 -6.32 3.36
C SER A 169 1.37 -5.39 2.48
N ALA A 170 1.55 -4.10 2.68
CA ALA A 170 1.13 -3.10 1.71
C ALA A 170 1.92 -3.29 0.40
N VAL A 171 1.40 -2.75 -0.68
CA VAL A 171 2.02 -2.81 -2.01
C VAL A 171 2.95 -1.60 -2.22
N PRO A 172 4.02 -1.80 -3.00
CA PRO A 172 4.50 -3.03 -3.64
C PRO A 172 5.22 -3.96 -2.65
N ALA A 173 5.23 -5.27 -2.94
CA ALA A 173 5.91 -6.25 -2.08
C ALA A 173 7.44 -6.11 -2.14
N VAL A 174 7.97 -5.74 -3.31
CA VAL A 174 9.39 -5.47 -3.57
C VAL A 174 9.53 -4.13 -4.28
N PHE A 175 10.62 -3.40 -4.03
CA PHE A 175 10.80 -2.06 -4.61
C PHE A 175 12.27 -1.67 -4.69
N GLY A 176 12.66 -1.09 -5.84
CA GLY A 176 14.00 -0.52 -6.03
C GLY A 176 14.94 -1.39 -6.85
N PHE A 177 16.23 -1.08 -6.79
CA PHE A 177 17.26 -1.71 -7.64
C PHE A 177 17.55 -3.18 -7.27
N LYS A 178 17.17 -3.60 -6.06
CA LYS A 178 17.33 -4.97 -5.57
C LYS A 178 16.03 -5.78 -5.63
N ALA A 179 15.01 -5.29 -6.31
CA ALA A 179 13.69 -5.91 -6.31
C ALA A 179 13.68 -7.38 -6.76
N GLU A 180 14.56 -7.76 -7.69
CA GLU A 180 14.69 -9.15 -8.16
C GLU A 180 15.27 -10.06 -7.05
N GLU A 181 16.37 -9.65 -6.42
CA GLU A 181 17.00 -10.36 -5.30
C GLU A 181 16.02 -10.48 -4.12
N GLU A 182 15.38 -9.37 -3.75
CA GLU A 182 14.40 -9.34 -2.66
C GLU A 182 13.17 -10.19 -2.94
N ALA A 183 12.73 -10.29 -4.20
CA ALA A 183 11.63 -11.17 -4.60
C ALA A 183 12.00 -12.64 -4.44
N GLU A 184 13.24 -13.02 -4.81
CA GLU A 184 13.73 -14.37 -4.62
C GLU A 184 13.86 -14.74 -3.14
N ASP A 185 14.42 -13.84 -2.33
CA ASP A 185 14.55 -14.02 -0.90
C ASP A 185 13.18 -14.19 -0.21
N LEU A 186 12.22 -13.35 -0.58
CA LEU A 186 10.85 -13.42 -0.06
C LEU A 186 10.17 -14.74 -0.46
N PHE A 187 10.31 -15.15 -1.72
CA PHE A 187 9.77 -16.42 -2.20
C PHE A 187 10.36 -17.63 -1.46
N ASN A 188 11.69 -17.61 -1.24
CA ASN A 188 12.38 -18.65 -0.49
C ASN A 188 11.96 -18.68 0.98
N ALA A 189 11.74 -17.51 1.59
CA ALA A 189 11.22 -17.41 2.95
C ALA A 189 9.81 -17.99 3.07
N VAL A 190 8.92 -17.70 2.10
CA VAL A 190 7.57 -18.30 2.07
C VAL A 190 7.65 -19.81 1.99
N LYS A 191 8.48 -20.37 1.10
CA LYS A 191 8.68 -21.83 0.98
C LYS A 191 9.19 -22.46 2.28
N LYS A 192 10.06 -21.77 2.99
CA LYS A 192 10.70 -22.28 4.22
C LYS A 192 9.79 -22.17 5.44
N SER A 193 8.90 -21.19 5.47
CA SER A 193 8.01 -20.95 6.61
C SER A 193 6.79 -21.88 6.64
N GLY A 194 6.44 -22.52 5.55
CA GLY A 194 5.32 -23.47 5.42
C GLY A 194 4.03 -22.78 5.02
#